data_78b03cad316ff7a6f75675377a9b39fb
#
_entry.id   78b03cad316ff7a6f75675377a9b39fb
#
_cell.length_a   1.000
_cell.length_b   1.000
_cell.length_c   1.000
_cell.angle_alpha   90.00
_cell.angle_beta   90.00
_cell.angle_gamma   90.00
#
_symmetry.space_group_name_H-M   'P 1'
#
loop_
_entity.id
_entity.type
_entity.pdbx_description
1 polymer ?
#
loop_
_entity_poly.entity_id
_entity_poly.type
_entity_poly.pdbx_seq_one_letter_code
_entity_poly.pdbx_strand_id
1 'polypeptide(L)'
;MDDDRRWRLLSLPVIGWILYDFANTIFSFVVVTRYFNDWIIEERGQPDIYVGLMVAAVSVALIVTLPLLGALADRLGRHKPILIVFTLLSAVATGLLGFVDSILLALVVAGIATFAFNSADAQYHPLLSVVAPEAKRGRVSGTGVAVGYLGSLTALFAIGSYVEDGEAQNAFLPAAALFCLFALPCFLLVRERPRPAPDPAEQAPPRPFAQLAATVRRARGAPHGRLLLARFFYVDAIATVLAYLTVYARRTGDFDGAAIDRLLAISAVTAIAGAVGGGMLAERIGPKRVILGTLTLAVAALLAAAVTGSGELLWIVGPVIGVVLGSLSAVDRVFLLRLVPPERRGEDFGLYALVGKLSTGFGPLVLWGGTILVATELAGLSKFDASRIAVLVLAGAAVLGLLILRPLSDDTLHGDAPAAEAVT
;
A
#
# COMPACT_ATOMS: atom_id res chain seq x y z
N MET A 1 -29.61 20.03 -7.96
CA MET A 1 -30.33 18.73 -8.08
C MET A 1 -30.34 18.14 -9.50
N ASP A 2 -29.80 18.85 -10.51
CA ASP A 2 -29.88 18.42 -11.93
C ASP A 2 -28.60 17.81 -12.49
N ASP A 3 -27.49 17.83 -11.76
CA ASP A 3 -26.18 17.35 -12.21
C ASP A 3 -26.00 15.82 -12.03
N ASP A 4 -26.81 15.20 -11.17
CA ASP A 4 -26.71 13.76 -10.83
C ASP A 4 -27.31 12.84 -11.93
N ARG A 5 -28.18 13.37 -12.80
CA ARG A 5 -28.81 12.60 -13.90
C ARG A 5 -27.90 12.34 -15.11
N ARG A 6 -26.80 13.10 -15.26
CA ARG A 6 -25.86 12.99 -16.40
C ARG A 6 -24.56 12.29 -16.06
N TRP A 7 -24.30 11.99 -14.76
CA TRP A 7 -23.06 11.31 -14.39
C TRP A 7 -23.07 9.84 -14.86
N ARG A 8 -22.00 9.43 -15.54
CA ARG A 8 -21.83 8.06 -16.03
C ARG A 8 -20.53 7.49 -15.49
N LEU A 9 -20.56 6.23 -14.99
CA LEU A 9 -19.38 5.49 -14.53
C LEU A 9 -18.32 5.36 -15.64
N LEU A 10 -18.75 5.29 -16.89
CA LEU A 10 -17.89 5.20 -18.08
C LEU A 10 -17.66 6.58 -18.74
N SER A 11 -17.70 7.68 -17.99
CA SER A 11 -17.28 8.97 -18.52
C SER A 11 -15.76 9.03 -18.67
N LEU A 12 -15.28 9.77 -19.67
CA LEU A 12 -13.84 9.86 -19.96
C LEU A 12 -12.98 10.26 -18.76
N PRO A 13 -13.38 11.25 -17.90
CA PRO A 13 -12.61 11.58 -16.70
C PRO A 13 -12.54 10.42 -15.68
N VAL A 14 -13.64 9.66 -15.51
CA VAL A 14 -13.67 8.50 -14.61
C VAL A 14 -12.79 7.39 -15.14
N ILE A 15 -12.86 7.10 -16.45
CA ILE A 15 -11.98 6.11 -17.09
C ILE A 15 -10.51 6.51 -16.92
N GLY A 16 -10.17 7.79 -17.16
CA GLY A 16 -8.80 8.29 -16.95
C GLY A 16 -8.31 8.11 -15.51
N TRP A 17 -9.18 8.35 -14.54
CA TRP A 17 -8.86 8.14 -13.13
C TRP A 17 -8.66 6.65 -12.81
N ILE A 18 -9.53 5.77 -13.26
CA ILE A 18 -9.44 4.31 -13.07
C ILE A 18 -8.17 3.73 -13.72
N LEU A 19 -7.81 4.18 -14.92
CA LEU A 19 -6.61 3.71 -15.61
C LEU A 19 -5.32 4.15 -14.93
N TYR A 20 -5.35 5.22 -14.14
CA TYR A 20 -4.21 5.58 -13.31
C TYR A 20 -3.98 4.58 -12.17
N ASP A 21 -5.05 4.03 -11.59
CA ASP A 21 -4.95 2.97 -10.58
C ASP A 21 -4.37 1.68 -11.17
N PHE A 22 -4.78 1.36 -12.41
CA PHE A 22 -4.19 0.28 -13.19
C PHE A 22 -2.68 0.49 -13.40
N ALA A 23 -2.27 1.72 -13.77
CA ALA A 23 -0.86 2.07 -13.93
C ALA A 23 -0.07 1.94 -12.61
N ASN A 24 -0.62 2.46 -11.51
CA ASN A 24 -0.02 2.36 -10.17
C ASN A 24 0.28 0.92 -9.78
N THR A 25 -0.62 0.00 -10.12
CA THR A 25 -0.48 -1.40 -9.74
C THR A 25 0.61 -2.10 -10.56
N ILE A 26 0.83 -1.69 -11.83
CA ILE A 26 1.97 -2.16 -12.63
C ILE A 26 3.29 -1.82 -11.93
N PHE A 27 3.47 -0.55 -11.54
CA PHE A 27 4.67 -0.13 -10.81
C PHE A 27 4.86 -0.94 -9.51
N SER A 28 3.82 -0.99 -8.67
CA SER A 28 3.87 -1.69 -7.39
C SER A 28 4.21 -3.18 -7.57
N PHE A 29 3.62 -3.82 -8.57
CA PHE A 29 3.90 -5.23 -8.85
C PHE A 29 5.35 -5.43 -9.28
N VAL A 30 5.85 -4.68 -10.26
CA VAL A 30 7.18 -4.86 -10.83
C VAL A 30 8.27 -4.46 -9.86
N VAL A 31 8.17 -3.25 -9.26
CA VAL A 31 9.25 -2.69 -8.44
C VAL A 31 9.17 -3.21 -7.00
N VAL A 32 7.99 -3.26 -6.39
CA VAL A 32 7.89 -3.60 -4.96
C VAL A 32 7.77 -5.09 -4.72
N THR A 33 7.01 -5.81 -5.57
CA THR A 33 6.63 -7.20 -5.27
C THR A 33 7.49 -8.24 -5.98
N ARG A 34 7.75 -8.06 -7.29
CA ARG A 34 8.25 -9.16 -8.13
C ARG A 34 9.73 -9.08 -8.46
N TYR A 35 10.21 -7.97 -9.05
CA TYR A 35 11.51 -8.00 -9.72
C TYR A 35 12.62 -7.28 -8.96
N PHE A 36 12.39 -6.14 -8.31
CA PHE A 36 13.50 -5.37 -7.74
C PHE A 36 14.18 -6.07 -6.56
N ASN A 37 13.40 -6.63 -5.63
CA ASN A 37 13.96 -7.33 -4.48
C ASN A 37 14.67 -8.61 -4.93
N ASP A 38 14.07 -9.36 -5.86
CA ASP A 38 14.65 -10.55 -6.46
C ASP A 38 15.98 -10.24 -7.15
N TRP A 39 15.99 -9.17 -7.98
CA TRP A 39 17.19 -8.72 -8.67
C TRP A 39 18.34 -8.36 -7.73
N ILE A 40 18.09 -7.50 -6.75
CA ILE A 40 19.14 -7.03 -5.84
C ILE A 40 19.63 -8.14 -4.91
N ILE A 41 18.70 -8.93 -4.35
CA ILE A 41 19.02 -9.88 -3.28
C ILE A 41 19.47 -11.23 -3.83
N GLU A 42 18.72 -11.81 -4.75
CA GLU A 42 18.98 -13.16 -5.23
C GLU A 42 19.90 -13.19 -6.46
N GLU A 43 19.67 -12.36 -7.48
CA GLU A 43 20.49 -12.33 -8.69
C GLU A 43 21.84 -11.62 -8.46
N ARG A 44 21.85 -10.48 -7.73
CA ARG A 44 23.07 -9.72 -7.43
C ARG A 44 23.72 -10.12 -6.10
N GLY A 45 23.11 -11.03 -5.34
CA GLY A 45 23.66 -11.61 -4.10
C GLY A 45 23.81 -10.61 -2.94
N GLN A 46 23.12 -9.46 -2.98
CA GLN A 46 23.28 -8.41 -1.99
C GLN A 46 22.54 -8.72 -0.68
N PRO A 47 22.99 -8.18 0.46
CA PRO A 47 22.27 -8.31 1.72
C PRO A 47 20.86 -7.72 1.65
N ASP A 48 19.86 -8.42 2.21
CA ASP A 48 18.46 -7.99 2.27
C ASP A 48 18.28 -6.62 2.91
N ILE A 49 19.14 -6.28 3.86
CA ILE A 49 19.09 -5.02 4.59
C ILE A 49 19.29 -3.79 3.69
N TYR A 50 19.94 -3.93 2.54
CA TYR A 50 20.15 -2.79 1.61
C TYR A 50 18.81 -2.30 1.04
N VAL A 51 17.94 -3.22 0.66
CA VAL A 51 16.57 -2.87 0.23
C VAL A 51 15.79 -2.27 1.40
N GLY A 52 15.90 -2.86 2.58
CA GLY A 52 15.29 -2.31 3.81
C GLY A 52 15.71 -0.88 4.11
N LEU A 53 17.03 -0.58 4.01
CA LEU A 53 17.57 0.78 4.20
C LEU A 53 17.03 1.77 3.16
N MET A 54 16.96 1.36 1.89
CA MET A 54 16.40 2.17 0.82
C MET A 54 14.93 2.51 1.10
N VAL A 55 14.10 1.51 1.43
CA VAL A 55 12.66 1.71 1.72
C VAL A 55 12.47 2.57 2.96
N ALA A 56 13.26 2.37 4.01
CA ALA A 56 13.22 3.20 5.22
C ALA A 56 13.61 4.66 4.94
N ALA A 57 14.66 4.89 4.16
CA ALA A 57 15.06 6.24 3.75
C ALA A 57 13.95 6.95 2.96
N VAL A 58 13.30 6.23 2.02
CA VAL A 58 12.13 6.74 1.29
C VAL A 58 10.98 7.07 2.24
N SER A 59 10.67 6.20 3.20
CA SER A 59 9.60 6.42 4.17
C SER A 59 9.86 7.68 5.02
N VAL A 60 11.08 7.88 5.50
CA VAL A 60 11.47 9.10 6.23
C VAL A 60 11.33 10.33 5.35
N ALA A 61 11.79 10.28 4.10
CA ALA A 61 11.63 11.39 3.16
C ALA A 61 10.16 11.73 2.92
N LEU A 62 9.28 10.72 2.78
CA LEU A 62 7.84 10.91 2.58
C LEU A 62 7.13 11.55 3.77
N ILE A 63 7.53 11.23 5.02
CA ILE A 63 6.98 11.86 6.22
C ILE A 63 7.15 13.38 6.18
N VAL A 64 8.30 13.84 5.70
CA VAL A 64 8.61 15.26 5.61
C VAL A 64 7.96 15.90 4.39
N THR A 65 7.98 15.22 3.25
CA THR A 65 7.57 15.82 1.97
C THR A 65 6.09 15.76 1.69
N LEU A 66 5.36 14.72 2.12
CA LEU A 66 3.92 14.62 1.83
C LEU A 66 3.10 15.79 2.40
N PRO A 67 3.30 16.25 3.65
CA PRO A 67 2.62 17.45 4.15
C PRO A 67 2.97 18.72 3.36
N LEU A 68 4.22 18.84 2.89
CA LEU A 68 4.65 19.98 2.08
C LEU A 68 4.04 19.96 0.68
N LEU A 69 3.95 18.77 0.06
CA LEU A 69 3.28 18.59 -1.24
C LEU A 69 1.77 18.85 -1.15
N GLY A 70 1.13 18.45 -0.04
CA GLY A 70 -0.27 18.82 0.24
C GLY A 70 -0.46 20.32 0.31
N ALA A 71 0.36 21.01 1.12
CA ALA A 71 0.31 22.47 1.22
C ALA A 71 0.63 23.18 -0.12
N LEU A 72 1.51 22.62 -0.94
CA LEU A 72 1.80 23.12 -2.28
C LEU A 72 0.59 22.94 -3.21
N ALA A 73 -0.07 21.78 -3.18
CA ALA A 73 -1.27 21.50 -3.96
C ALA A 73 -2.41 22.47 -3.59
N ASP A 74 -2.59 22.73 -2.29
CA ASP A 74 -3.59 23.69 -1.80
C ASP A 74 -3.29 25.12 -2.29
N ARG A 75 -2.02 25.56 -2.27
CA ARG A 75 -1.61 26.88 -2.81
C ARG A 75 -1.81 26.98 -4.32
N LEU A 76 -1.53 25.91 -5.06
CA LEU A 76 -1.75 25.86 -6.51
C LEU A 76 -3.25 25.73 -6.86
N GLY A 77 -4.08 25.36 -5.89
CA GLY A 77 -5.48 24.99 -6.09
C GLY A 77 -5.66 23.78 -6.99
N ARG A 78 -4.60 22.95 -7.17
CA ARG A 78 -4.57 21.82 -8.11
C ARG A 78 -3.60 20.74 -7.64
N HIS A 79 -4.04 19.49 -7.71
CA HIS A 79 -3.24 18.29 -7.44
C HIS A 79 -2.55 17.73 -8.69
N LYS A 80 -3.21 17.84 -9.84
CA LYS A 80 -2.79 17.22 -11.10
C LYS A 80 -1.39 17.62 -11.59
N PRO A 81 -0.92 18.88 -11.51
CA PRO A 81 0.44 19.22 -11.94
C PRO A 81 1.51 18.47 -11.15
N ILE A 82 1.35 18.34 -9.83
CA ILE A 82 2.26 17.62 -8.94
C ILE A 82 2.21 16.12 -9.27
N LEU A 83 1.01 15.57 -9.47
CA LEU A 83 0.81 14.18 -9.92
C LEU A 83 1.62 13.89 -11.17
N ILE A 84 1.50 14.71 -12.21
CA ILE A 84 2.19 14.50 -13.51
C ILE A 84 3.72 14.50 -13.30
N VAL A 85 4.27 15.50 -12.60
CA VAL A 85 5.71 15.61 -12.39
C VAL A 85 6.26 14.39 -11.68
N PHE A 86 5.63 13.97 -10.59
CA PHE A 86 6.11 12.83 -9.82
C PHE A 86 5.86 11.48 -10.52
N THR A 87 4.78 11.34 -11.28
CA THR A 87 4.57 10.14 -12.12
C THR A 87 5.66 10.00 -13.18
N LEU A 88 5.97 11.07 -13.90
CA LEU A 88 7.02 11.05 -14.90
C LEU A 88 8.41 10.80 -14.28
N LEU A 89 8.71 11.42 -13.13
CA LEU A 89 9.93 11.16 -12.40
C LEU A 89 10.05 9.68 -11.99
N SER A 90 8.96 9.10 -11.47
CA SER A 90 8.91 7.68 -11.10
C SER A 90 9.12 6.78 -12.32
N ALA A 91 8.44 7.06 -13.42
CA ALA A 91 8.56 6.27 -14.65
C ALA A 91 9.98 6.34 -15.24
N VAL A 92 10.56 7.55 -15.33
CA VAL A 92 11.93 7.72 -15.82
C VAL A 92 12.92 6.97 -14.92
N ALA A 93 12.83 7.14 -13.60
CA ALA A 93 13.70 6.44 -12.67
C ALA A 93 13.53 4.92 -12.76
N THR A 94 12.30 4.42 -12.91
CA THR A 94 12.04 2.99 -13.12
C THR A 94 12.68 2.49 -14.41
N GLY A 95 12.53 3.21 -15.52
CA GLY A 95 13.14 2.83 -16.80
C GLY A 95 14.67 2.84 -16.74
N LEU A 96 15.27 3.79 -15.99
CA LEU A 96 16.73 3.86 -15.80
C LEU A 96 17.28 2.62 -15.06
N LEU A 97 16.51 1.96 -14.19
CA LEU A 97 16.95 0.73 -13.53
C LEU A 97 17.36 -0.36 -14.53
N GLY A 98 16.75 -0.39 -15.72
CA GLY A 98 17.12 -1.31 -16.79
C GLY A 98 18.53 -1.12 -17.38
N PHE A 99 19.24 -0.06 -16.99
CA PHE A 99 20.55 0.29 -17.53
C PHE A 99 21.62 0.50 -16.45
N VAL A 100 21.28 0.24 -15.18
CA VAL A 100 22.19 0.52 -14.04
C VAL A 100 22.86 -0.76 -13.59
N ASP A 101 24.20 -0.79 -13.63
CA ASP A 101 25.01 -1.92 -13.16
C ASP A 101 25.44 -1.78 -11.69
N SER A 102 25.65 -0.55 -11.22
CA SER A 102 26.09 -0.29 -9.85
C SER A 102 24.96 -0.50 -8.85
N ILE A 103 25.16 -1.34 -7.86
CA ILE A 103 24.19 -1.63 -6.80
C ILE A 103 23.78 -0.36 -6.03
N LEU A 104 24.75 0.46 -5.66
CA LEU A 104 24.45 1.70 -4.95
C LEU A 104 23.57 2.64 -5.81
N LEU A 105 23.89 2.77 -7.09
CA LEU A 105 23.11 3.60 -8.01
C LEU A 105 21.71 2.99 -8.23
N ALA A 106 21.60 1.67 -8.33
CA ALA A 106 20.30 0.97 -8.42
C ALA A 106 19.41 1.26 -7.21
N LEU A 107 19.95 1.17 -5.99
CA LEU A 107 19.22 1.49 -4.76
C LEU A 107 18.78 2.97 -4.71
N VAL A 108 19.66 3.90 -5.12
CA VAL A 108 19.32 5.33 -5.17
C VAL A 108 18.23 5.61 -6.21
N VAL A 109 18.35 5.05 -7.41
CA VAL A 109 17.37 5.23 -8.50
C VAL A 109 16.03 4.59 -8.13
N ALA A 110 16.03 3.38 -7.56
CA ALA A 110 14.81 2.74 -7.05
C ALA A 110 14.18 3.52 -5.89
N GLY A 111 15.00 4.09 -5.02
CA GLY A 111 14.55 5.00 -3.96
C GLY A 111 13.86 6.23 -4.53
N ILE A 112 14.43 6.87 -5.55
CA ILE A 112 13.81 8.00 -6.26
C ILE A 112 12.51 7.57 -6.94
N ALA A 113 12.48 6.42 -7.62
CA ALA A 113 11.29 5.89 -8.26
C ALA A 113 10.16 5.66 -7.26
N THR A 114 10.46 5.01 -6.13
CA THR A 114 9.50 4.71 -5.07
C THR A 114 9.03 5.97 -4.33
N PHE A 115 9.93 6.92 -4.06
CA PHE A 115 9.59 8.22 -3.48
C PHE A 115 8.64 9.00 -4.40
N ALA A 116 8.99 9.09 -5.68
CA ALA A 116 8.19 9.79 -6.68
C ALA A 116 6.82 9.12 -6.86
N PHE A 117 6.77 7.79 -6.94
CA PHE A 117 5.54 7.02 -7.00
C PHE A 117 4.60 7.34 -5.83
N ASN A 118 5.10 7.27 -4.59
CA ASN A 118 4.29 7.55 -3.40
C ASN A 118 3.85 9.03 -3.32
N SER A 119 4.67 9.95 -3.81
CA SER A 119 4.34 11.38 -3.90
C SER A 119 3.24 11.64 -4.92
N ALA A 120 3.27 10.96 -6.07
CA ALA A 120 2.22 11.00 -7.08
C ALA A 120 0.91 10.39 -6.56
N ASP A 121 0.98 9.20 -5.94
CA ASP A 121 -0.16 8.49 -5.37
C ASP A 121 -0.93 9.34 -4.35
N ALA A 122 -0.23 10.10 -3.51
CA ALA A 122 -0.84 11.04 -2.57
C ALA A 122 -1.65 12.16 -3.26
N GLN A 123 -1.28 12.56 -4.48
CA GLN A 123 -1.99 13.57 -5.27
C GLN A 123 -3.10 12.97 -6.15
N TYR A 124 -3.06 11.66 -6.39
CA TYR A 124 -4.07 10.95 -7.16
C TYR A 124 -5.41 10.83 -6.44
N HIS A 125 -5.39 10.46 -5.16
CA HIS A 125 -6.61 10.22 -4.40
C HIS A 125 -7.57 11.43 -4.32
N PRO A 126 -7.12 12.68 -4.11
CA PRO A 126 -8.00 13.86 -4.13
C PRO A 126 -8.73 14.09 -5.46
N LEU A 127 -8.17 13.64 -6.60
CA LEU A 127 -8.82 13.76 -7.91
C LEU A 127 -10.11 12.95 -8.02
N LEU A 128 -10.34 11.97 -7.14
CA LEU A 128 -11.63 11.27 -7.05
C LEU A 128 -12.79 12.24 -6.84
N SER A 129 -12.58 13.32 -6.08
CA SER A 129 -13.61 14.36 -5.86
C SER A 129 -13.90 15.21 -7.11
N VAL A 130 -12.98 15.22 -8.07
CA VAL A 130 -13.10 15.92 -9.35
C VAL A 130 -13.92 15.11 -10.36
N VAL A 131 -13.74 13.77 -10.35
CA VAL A 131 -14.33 12.87 -11.36
C VAL A 131 -15.68 12.29 -10.92
N ALA A 132 -15.98 12.27 -9.59
CA ALA A 132 -17.20 11.66 -9.08
C ALA A 132 -17.88 12.51 -8.00
N PRO A 133 -19.23 12.67 -8.07
CA PRO A 133 -20.01 13.25 -7.00
C PRO A 133 -19.93 12.38 -5.74
N GLU A 134 -20.14 12.97 -4.57
CA GLU A 134 -19.92 12.33 -3.27
C GLU A 134 -20.62 10.97 -3.14
N ALA A 135 -21.89 10.90 -3.55
CA ALA A 135 -22.69 9.67 -3.50
C ALA A 135 -22.16 8.51 -4.38
N LYS A 136 -21.28 8.80 -5.33
CA LYS A 136 -20.73 7.80 -6.29
C LYS A 136 -19.25 7.50 -6.10
N ARG A 137 -18.53 8.26 -5.24
CA ARG A 137 -17.08 8.09 -5.01
C ARG A 137 -16.71 6.68 -4.58
N GLY A 138 -17.50 6.06 -3.70
CA GLY A 138 -17.26 4.69 -3.26
C GLY A 138 -17.29 3.68 -4.42
N ARG A 139 -18.27 3.82 -5.34
CA ARG A 139 -18.37 2.96 -6.52
C ARG A 139 -17.21 3.16 -7.50
N VAL A 140 -16.80 4.41 -7.74
CA VAL A 140 -15.65 4.72 -8.63
C VAL A 140 -14.37 4.20 -8.02
N SER A 141 -14.12 4.44 -6.73
CA SER A 141 -12.95 3.95 -6.02
C SER A 141 -12.87 2.42 -6.02
N GLY A 142 -13.98 1.73 -5.74
CA GLY A 142 -14.02 0.26 -5.80
C GLY A 142 -13.75 -0.29 -7.20
N THR A 143 -14.29 0.37 -8.24
CA THR A 143 -13.98 -0.01 -9.62
C THR A 143 -12.51 0.23 -9.95
N GLY A 144 -11.92 1.35 -9.49
CA GLY A 144 -10.49 1.65 -9.66
C GLY A 144 -9.62 0.55 -9.07
N VAL A 145 -9.87 0.17 -7.82
CA VAL A 145 -9.12 -0.92 -7.15
C VAL A 145 -9.26 -2.25 -7.90
N ALA A 146 -10.48 -2.61 -8.35
CA ALA A 146 -10.71 -3.85 -9.09
C ALA A 146 -9.94 -3.85 -10.43
N VAL A 147 -9.97 -2.74 -11.16
CA VAL A 147 -9.21 -2.56 -12.42
C VAL A 147 -7.70 -2.49 -12.14
N GLY A 148 -7.31 -1.91 -10.99
CA GLY A 148 -5.91 -1.90 -10.53
C GLY A 148 -5.34 -3.31 -10.41
N TYR A 149 -6.03 -4.27 -9.81
CA TYR A 149 -5.56 -5.66 -9.75
C TYR A 149 -5.36 -6.30 -11.14
N LEU A 150 -6.14 -5.89 -12.14
CA LEU A 150 -5.88 -6.31 -13.53
C LEU A 150 -4.56 -5.73 -14.06
N GLY A 151 -4.12 -4.58 -13.55
CA GLY A 151 -2.81 -4.01 -13.84
C GLY A 151 -1.66 -4.91 -13.40
N SER A 152 -1.74 -5.50 -12.20
CA SER A 152 -0.76 -6.48 -11.73
C SER A 152 -0.70 -7.72 -12.62
N LEU A 153 -1.87 -8.26 -13.00
CA LEU A 153 -1.95 -9.40 -13.91
C LEU A 153 -1.42 -9.05 -15.30
N THR A 154 -1.70 -7.84 -15.79
CA THR A 154 -1.15 -7.37 -17.09
C THR A 154 0.37 -7.27 -17.02
N ALA A 155 0.93 -6.70 -15.93
CA ALA A 155 2.37 -6.64 -15.74
C ALA A 155 2.98 -8.05 -15.70
N LEU A 156 2.34 -8.97 -14.98
CA LEU A 156 2.79 -10.35 -14.85
C LEU A 156 2.86 -11.03 -16.24
N PHE A 157 1.79 -10.96 -17.02
CA PHE A 157 1.74 -11.64 -18.33
C PHE A 157 2.52 -10.90 -19.41
N ALA A 158 2.46 -9.57 -19.46
CA ALA A 158 3.12 -8.79 -20.51
C ALA A 158 4.63 -8.68 -20.30
N ILE A 159 5.11 -8.70 -19.05
CA ILE A 159 6.54 -8.58 -18.73
C ILE A 159 7.12 -9.97 -18.44
N GLY A 160 6.46 -10.78 -17.61
CA GLY A 160 6.95 -12.10 -17.23
C GLY A 160 7.08 -13.07 -18.38
N SER A 161 6.34 -12.84 -19.49
CA SER A 161 6.42 -13.73 -20.67
C SER A 161 7.76 -13.64 -21.42
N TYR A 162 8.57 -12.60 -21.18
CA TYR A 162 9.84 -12.42 -21.87
C TYR A 162 11.04 -12.13 -20.96
N VAL A 163 10.81 -11.94 -19.65
CA VAL A 163 11.89 -11.83 -18.66
C VAL A 163 12.31 -13.24 -18.25
N GLU A 164 13.50 -13.64 -18.65
CA GLU A 164 14.06 -14.93 -18.26
C GLU A 164 14.56 -14.91 -16.82
N ASP A 165 14.71 -16.09 -16.21
CA ASP A 165 15.28 -16.22 -14.87
C ASP A 165 16.73 -15.72 -14.86
N GLY A 166 17.06 -14.86 -13.88
CA GLY A 166 18.34 -14.19 -13.78
C GLY A 166 18.44 -12.88 -14.58
N GLU A 167 17.35 -12.45 -15.21
CA GLU A 167 17.29 -11.22 -16.01
C GLU A 167 16.21 -10.25 -15.54
N ALA A 168 15.92 -10.24 -14.25
CA ALA A 168 14.87 -9.37 -13.67
C ALA A 168 15.05 -7.88 -14.00
N GLN A 169 16.28 -7.44 -14.29
CA GLN A 169 16.59 -6.08 -14.74
C GLN A 169 15.84 -5.68 -16.01
N ASN A 170 15.58 -6.61 -16.91
CA ASN A 170 14.89 -6.39 -18.18
C ASN A 170 13.40 -6.02 -17.99
N ALA A 171 12.84 -6.24 -16.79
CA ALA A 171 11.46 -5.88 -16.47
C ALA A 171 11.22 -4.37 -16.33
N PHE A 172 12.25 -3.58 -15.98
CA PHE A 172 12.02 -2.20 -15.54
C PHE A 172 11.68 -1.24 -16.66
N LEU A 173 12.32 -1.36 -17.81
CA LEU A 173 12.03 -0.46 -18.95
C LEU A 173 10.60 -0.64 -19.49
N PRO A 174 10.10 -1.86 -19.77
CA PRO A 174 8.71 -2.04 -20.17
C PRO A 174 7.70 -1.72 -19.06
N ALA A 175 8.05 -1.95 -17.80
CA ALA A 175 7.20 -1.50 -16.71
C ALA A 175 7.02 0.02 -16.70
N ALA A 176 8.10 0.77 -16.90
CA ALA A 176 8.06 2.23 -17.02
C ALA A 176 7.20 2.68 -18.21
N ALA A 177 7.34 2.00 -19.36
CA ALA A 177 6.55 2.29 -20.55
C ALA A 177 5.05 2.04 -20.34
N LEU A 178 4.69 0.88 -19.74
CA LEU A 178 3.31 0.56 -19.42
C LEU A 178 2.75 1.52 -18.34
N PHE A 179 3.53 1.86 -17.33
CA PHE A 179 3.14 2.84 -16.31
C PHE A 179 2.80 4.19 -16.95
N CYS A 180 3.65 4.73 -17.82
CA CYS A 180 3.38 5.95 -18.56
C CYS A 180 2.15 5.83 -19.46
N LEU A 181 2.03 4.75 -20.23
CA LEU A 181 0.95 4.52 -21.15
C LEU A 181 -0.42 4.56 -20.46
N PHE A 182 -0.57 3.86 -19.35
CA PHE A 182 -1.83 3.80 -18.61
C PHE A 182 -2.05 4.98 -17.66
N ALA A 183 -1.00 5.75 -17.29
CA ALA A 183 -1.15 7.03 -16.59
C ALA A 183 -1.58 8.17 -17.50
N LEU A 184 -1.24 8.12 -18.79
CA LEU A 184 -1.52 9.18 -19.78
C LEU A 184 -3.01 9.57 -19.88
N PRO A 185 -3.98 8.62 -19.88
CA PRO A 185 -5.40 8.98 -19.87
C PRO A 185 -5.81 9.85 -18.67
N CYS A 186 -5.25 9.63 -17.48
CA CYS A 186 -5.49 10.50 -16.32
C CYS A 186 -5.00 11.94 -16.60
N PHE A 187 -3.83 12.06 -17.21
CA PHE A 187 -3.26 13.37 -17.55
C PHE A 187 -4.07 14.14 -18.59
N LEU A 188 -4.66 13.46 -19.53
CA LEU A 188 -5.39 14.07 -20.64
C LEU A 188 -6.88 14.30 -20.33
N LEU A 189 -7.53 13.32 -19.69
CA LEU A 189 -8.98 13.27 -19.54
C LEU A 189 -9.51 13.86 -18.24
N VAL A 190 -8.74 13.78 -17.15
CA VAL A 190 -9.13 14.40 -15.86
C VAL A 190 -8.86 15.90 -15.93
N ARG A 191 -9.91 16.70 -15.90
CA ARG A 191 -9.83 18.17 -15.94
C ARG A 191 -10.07 18.74 -14.55
N GLU A 192 -9.00 19.08 -13.87
CA GLU A 192 -9.06 19.76 -12.57
C GLU A 192 -9.20 21.28 -12.79
N ARG A 193 -10.29 21.85 -12.32
CA ARG A 193 -10.45 23.31 -12.29
C ARG A 193 -9.70 23.90 -11.10
N PRO A 194 -8.98 25.03 -11.27
CA PRO A 194 -8.35 25.69 -10.15
C PRO A 194 -9.40 26.03 -9.09
N ARG A 195 -9.14 25.69 -7.85
CA ARG A 195 -9.90 26.27 -6.73
C ARG A 195 -9.46 27.71 -6.58
N PRO A 196 -10.37 28.66 -6.30
CA PRO A 196 -9.96 29.99 -5.89
C PRO A 196 -8.96 29.87 -4.75
N ALA A 197 -7.83 30.59 -4.86
CA ALA A 197 -6.91 30.66 -3.74
C ALA A 197 -7.68 31.22 -2.54
N PRO A 198 -7.56 30.64 -1.34
CA PRO A 198 -8.13 31.24 -0.14
C PRO A 198 -7.59 32.66 0.03
N ASP A 199 -8.42 33.57 0.56
CA ASP A 199 -8.04 34.96 0.76
C ASP A 199 -6.72 35.02 1.58
N PRO A 200 -5.70 35.76 1.12
CA PRO A 200 -4.45 35.92 1.87
C PRO A 200 -4.66 36.41 3.32
N ALA A 201 -5.75 37.13 3.59
CA ALA A 201 -6.12 37.61 4.92
C ALA A 201 -6.66 36.52 5.86
N GLU A 202 -7.19 35.39 5.30
CA GLU A 202 -7.69 34.25 6.08
C GLU A 202 -6.63 33.13 6.24
N GLN A 203 -5.50 33.25 5.58
CA GLN A 203 -4.42 32.25 5.64
C GLN A 203 -3.54 32.47 6.87
N ALA A 204 -3.86 31.83 7.97
CA ALA A 204 -2.78 31.51 8.92
C ALA A 204 -1.67 30.73 8.16
N PRO A 205 -0.38 31.04 8.37
CA PRO A 205 0.69 30.34 7.67
C PRO A 205 0.52 28.83 7.89
N PRO A 206 0.56 28.02 6.83
CA PRO A 206 0.36 26.58 6.96
C PRO A 206 1.43 26.04 7.92
N ARG A 207 0.98 25.45 9.01
CA ARG A 207 1.83 24.77 9.99
C ARG A 207 1.57 23.26 9.93
N PRO A 208 1.92 22.59 8.81
CA PRO A 208 1.53 21.19 8.57
C PRO A 208 2.04 20.25 9.66
N PHE A 209 3.26 20.50 10.17
CA PHE A 209 3.81 19.68 11.26
C PHE A 209 3.16 19.95 12.61
N ALA A 210 2.73 21.19 12.91
CA ALA A 210 2.01 21.50 14.12
C ALA A 210 0.60 20.89 14.11
N GLN A 211 -0.09 20.93 12.96
CA GLN A 211 -1.37 20.27 12.76
C GLN A 211 -1.23 18.75 12.92
N LEU A 212 -0.23 18.13 12.28
CA LEU A 212 0.07 16.72 12.43
C LEU A 212 0.32 16.35 13.89
N ALA A 213 1.16 17.11 14.59
CA ALA A 213 1.45 16.88 16.01
C ALA A 213 0.19 16.99 16.88
N ALA A 214 -0.70 17.95 16.58
CA ALA A 214 -1.97 18.10 17.27
C ALA A 214 -2.89 16.90 17.00
N THR A 215 -2.96 16.40 15.75
CA THR A 215 -3.76 15.23 15.38
C THR A 215 -3.23 13.96 16.05
N VAL A 216 -1.91 13.73 16.05
CA VAL A 216 -1.27 12.62 16.77
C VAL A 216 -1.57 12.69 18.28
N ARG A 217 -1.48 13.88 18.88
CA ARG A 217 -1.78 14.06 20.31
C ARG A 217 -3.23 13.72 20.64
N ARG A 218 -4.19 14.12 19.78
CA ARG A 218 -5.60 13.78 19.94
C ARG A 218 -5.87 12.29 19.75
N ALA A 219 -5.20 11.65 18.78
CA ALA A 219 -5.33 10.23 18.54
C ALA A 219 -4.83 9.38 19.74
N ARG A 220 -3.83 9.89 20.50
CA ARG A 220 -3.35 9.20 21.69
C ARG A 220 -4.48 9.02 22.71
N GLY A 221 -4.78 7.78 23.05
CA GLY A 221 -5.85 7.42 23.99
C GLY A 221 -7.24 7.29 23.36
N ALA A 222 -7.43 7.74 22.14
CA ALA A 222 -8.69 7.59 21.40
C ALA A 222 -8.79 6.20 20.72
N PRO A 223 -10.01 5.68 20.45
CA PRO A 223 -10.20 4.40 19.77
C PRO A 223 -9.51 4.34 18.40
N HIS A 224 -9.64 5.38 17.58
CA HIS A 224 -8.98 5.46 16.28
C HIS A 224 -7.44 5.46 16.37
N GLY A 225 -6.86 6.07 17.41
CA GLY A 225 -5.42 6.01 17.64
C GLY A 225 -4.91 4.60 17.95
N ARG A 226 -5.71 3.83 18.69
CA ARG A 226 -5.42 2.41 18.93
C ARG A 226 -5.52 1.57 17.65
N LEU A 227 -6.49 1.85 16.79
CA LEU A 227 -6.57 1.24 15.46
C LEU A 227 -5.32 1.59 14.62
N LEU A 228 -4.91 2.85 14.61
CA LEU A 228 -3.72 3.29 13.87
C LEU A 228 -2.44 2.62 14.36
N LEU A 229 -2.30 2.44 15.67
CA LEU A 229 -1.17 1.71 16.25
C LEU A 229 -1.19 0.22 15.89
N ALA A 230 -2.36 -0.43 15.97
CA ALA A 230 -2.51 -1.81 15.52
C ALA A 230 -2.16 -1.96 14.03
N ARG A 231 -2.67 -1.03 13.21
CA ARG A 231 -2.42 -0.96 11.78
C ARG A 231 -0.95 -0.81 11.44
N PHE A 232 -0.20 -0.01 12.17
CA PHE A 232 1.24 0.10 11.99
C PHE A 232 1.92 -1.28 11.97
N PHE A 233 1.57 -2.17 12.87
CA PHE A 233 2.18 -3.51 12.95
C PHE A 233 1.62 -4.49 11.92
N TYR A 234 0.30 -4.60 11.77
CA TYR A 234 -0.24 -5.64 10.89
C TYR A 234 -0.14 -5.30 9.39
N VAL A 235 -0.29 -4.03 9.01
CA VAL A 235 -0.12 -3.63 7.60
C VAL A 235 1.34 -3.77 7.19
N ASP A 236 2.26 -3.36 8.07
CA ASP A 236 3.68 -3.50 7.84
C ASP A 236 4.10 -4.97 7.68
N ALA A 237 3.64 -5.84 8.56
CA ALA A 237 3.91 -7.27 8.47
C ALA A 237 3.43 -7.85 7.13
N ILE A 238 2.17 -7.59 6.74
CA ILE A 238 1.58 -8.13 5.50
C ILE A 238 2.23 -7.52 4.25
N ALA A 239 2.50 -6.21 4.25
CA ALA A 239 3.19 -5.55 3.13
C ALA A 239 4.62 -6.07 2.95
N THR A 240 5.33 -6.31 4.06
CA THR A 240 6.68 -6.88 4.04
C THR A 240 6.68 -8.33 3.54
N VAL A 241 5.73 -9.16 3.98
CA VAL A 241 5.56 -10.52 3.44
C VAL A 241 5.38 -10.48 1.93
N LEU A 242 4.52 -9.60 1.43
CA LEU A 242 4.27 -9.48 -0.01
C LEU A 242 5.53 -9.02 -0.77
N ALA A 243 6.27 -8.06 -0.22
CA ALA A 243 7.48 -7.51 -0.84
C ALA A 243 8.62 -8.55 -0.91
N TYR A 244 8.70 -9.45 0.05
CA TYR A 244 9.75 -10.48 0.10
C TYR A 244 9.28 -11.89 -0.24
N LEU A 245 8.04 -12.05 -0.70
CA LEU A 245 7.48 -13.37 -1.07
C LEU A 245 8.31 -14.06 -2.14
N THR A 246 8.74 -13.33 -3.17
CA THR A 246 9.60 -13.85 -4.25
C THR A 246 10.95 -14.32 -3.70
N VAL A 247 11.60 -13.50 -2.87
CA VAL A 247 12.88 -13.83 -2.23
C VAL A 247 12.75 -15.07 -1.36
N TYR A 248 11.69 -15.15 -0.55
CA TYR A 248 11.42 -16.30 0.31
C TYR A 248 11.17 -17.57 -0.53
N ALA A 249 10.35 -17.48 -1.59
CA ALA A 249 10.05 -18.60 -2.47
C ALA A 249 11.31 -19.14 -3.17
N ARG A 250 12.20 -18.28 -3.65
CA ARG A 250 13.48 -18.72 -4.23
C ARG A 250 14.36 -19.44 -3.21
N ARG A 251 14.38 -19.00 -1.97
CA ARG A 251 15.18 -19.61 -0.89
C ARG A 251 14.67 -20.97 -0.45
N THR A 252 13.42 -21.35 -0.73
CA THR A 252 12.96 -22.74 -0.52
C THR A 252 13.61 -23.73 -1.50
N GLY A 253 14.15 -23.24 -2.63
CA GLY A 253 14.75 -24.06 -3.68
C GLY A 253 13.75 -24.72 -4.65
N ASP A 254 12.44 -24.58 -4.40
CA ASP A 254 11.39 -25.25 -5.18
C ASP A 254 10.73 -24.35 -6.23
N PHE A 255 11.11 -23.05 -6.28
CA PHE A 255 10.46 -22.06 -7.13
C PHE A 255 11.42 -21.46 -8.16
N ASP A 256 11.15 -21.73 -9.41
CA ASP A 256 11.67 -20.97 -10.55
C ASP A 256 10.82 -19.70 -10.80
N GLY A 257 11.23 -18.86 -11.75
CA GLY A 257 10.48 -17.63 -12.08
C GLY A 257 9.04 -17.91 -12.50
N ALA A 258 8.79 -18.95 -13.27
CA ALA A 258 7.47 -19.32 -13.74
C ALA A 258 6.55 -19.82 -12.60
N ALA A 259 7.11 -20.53 -11.61
CA ALA A 259 6.37 -20.94 -10.42
C ALA A 259 6.02 -19.74 -9.55
N ILE A 260 6.95 -18.80 -9.36
CA ILE A 260 6.69 -17.54 -8.63
C ILE A 260 5.60 -16.74 -9.33
N ASP A 261 5.66 -16.61 -10.63
CA ASP A 261 4.67 -15.85 -11.41
C ASP A 261 3.27 -16.46 -11.28
N ARG A 262 3.16 -17.80 -11.32
CA ARG A 262 1.89 -18.51 -11.05
C ARG A 262 1.40 -18.29 -9.63
N LEU A 263 2.29 -18.36 -8.63
CA LEU A 263 1.96 -18.11 -7.23
C LEU A 263 1.41 -16.70 -7.03
N LEU A 264 2.07 -15.69 -7.61
CA LEU A 264 1.65 -14.29 -7.53
C LEU A 264 0.33 -14.05 -8.28
N ALA A 265 0.11 -14.70 -9.44
CA ALA A 265 -1.17 -14.63 -10.16
C ALA A 265 -2.33 -15.15 -9.33
N ILE A 266 -2.18 -16.33 -8.73
CA ILE A 266 -3.21 -16.93 -7.86
C ILE A 266 -3.44 -16.03 -6.64
N SER A 267 -2.37 -15.50 -6.03
CA SER A 267 -2.46 -14.59 -4.89
C SER A 267 -3.19 -13.29 -5.23
N ALA A 268 -2.98 -12.72 -6.43
CA ALA A 268 -3.70 -11.54 -6.89
C ALA A 268 -5.20 -11.82 -7.11
N VAL A 269 -5.55 -12.96 -7.70
CA VAL A 269 -6.96 -13.37 -7.88
C VAL A 269 -7.64 -13.56 -6.52
N THR A 270 -6.97 -14.22 -5.58
CA THR A 270 -7.52 -14.42 -4.23
C THR A 270 -7.59 -13.12 -3.43
N ALA A 271 -6.73 -12.13 -3.70
CA ALA A 271 -6.84 -10.79 -3.11
C ALA A 271 -8.11 -10.07 -3.56
N ILE A 272 -8.51 -10.21 -4.83
CA ILE A 272 -9.79 -9.67 -5.31
C ILE A 272 -10.96 -10.34 -4.56
N ALA A 273 -10.94 -11.66 -4.45
CA ALA A 273 -11.96 -12.41 -3.71
C ALA A 273 -12.00 -12.00 -2.22
N GLY A 274 -10.82 -11.81 -1.61
CA GLY A 274 -10.66 -11.33 -0.24
C GLY A 274 -11.24 -9.93 -0.02
N ALA A 275 -11.01 -9.01 -0.95
CA ALA A 275 -11.54 -7.65 -0.88
C ALA A 275 -13.07 -7.62 -0.94
N VAL A 276 -13.65 -8.34 -1.89
CA VAL A 276 -15.11 -8.44 -2.05
C VAL A 276 -15.74 -9.19 -0.86
N GLY A 277 -15.22 -10.38 -0.55
CA GLY A 277 -15.74 -11.21 0.54
C GLY A 277 -15.57 -10.56 1.91
N GLY A 278 -14.41 -9.95 2.18
CA GLY A 278 -14.13 -9.20 3.40
C GLY A 278 -15.06 -8.01 3.58
N GLY A 279 -15.30 -7.23 2.52
CA GLY A 279 -16.25 -6.12 2.51
C GLY A 279 -17.67 -6.57 2.84
N MET A 280 -18.18 -7.61 2.13
CA MET A 280 -19.50 -8.17 2.37
C MET A 280 -19.65 -8.76 3.79
N LEU A 281 -18.59 -9.39 4.29
CA LEU A 281 -18.60 -9.97 5.63
C LEU A 281 -18.59 -8.85 6.70
N ALA A 282 -17.87 -7.75 6.44
CA ALA A 282 -17.84 -6.59 7.34
C ALA A 282 -19.21 -5.91 7.50
N GLU A 283 -20.04 -5.93 6.46
CA GLU A 283 -21.42 -5.45 6.53
C GLU A 283 -22.30 -6.35 7.45
N ARG A 284 -22.02 -7.65 7.49
CA ARG A 284 -22.83 -8.63 8.25
C ARG A 284 -22.42 -8.77 9.70
N ILE A 285 -21.12 -8.90 9.97
CA ILE A 285 -20.61 -9.23 11.33
C ILE A 285 -19.79 -8.10 11.96
N GLY A 286 -19.63 -6.98 11.26
CA GLY A 286 -18.83 -5.81 11.70
C GLY A 286 -17.36 -5.88 11.26
N PRO A 287 -16.75 -4.71 10.95
CA PRO A 287 -15.40 -4.62 10.41
C PRO A 287 -14.32 -5.13 11.38
N LYS A 288 -14.46 -4.89 12.68
CA LYS A 288 -13.50 -5.37 13.68
C LYS A 288 -13.37 -6.89 13.66
N ARG A 289 -14.50 -7.61 13.66
CA ARG A 289 -14.49 -9.09 13.68
C ARG A 289 -13.83 -9.65 12.42
N VAL A 290 -14.09 -9.02 11.28
CA VAL A 290 -13.45 -9.40 10.01
C VAL A 290 -11.95 -9.18 10.07
N ILE A 291 -11.47 -8.02 10.54
CA ILE A 291 -10.03 -7.75 10.67
C ILE A 291 -9.38 -8.75 11.62
N LEU A 292 -9.98 -9.04 12.78
CA LEU A 292 -9.44 -10.02 13.73
C LEU A 292 -9.36 -11.43 13.10
N GLY A 293 -10.41 -11.90 12.43
CA GLY A 293 -10.41 -13.18 11.73
C GLY A 293 -9.36 -13.25 10.63
N THR A 294 -9.27 -12.19 9.83
CA THR A 294 -8.28 -12.06 8.74
C THR A 294 -6.84 -12.06 9.28
N LEU A 295 -6.56 -11.35 10.37
CA LEU A 295 -5.25 -11.37 11.01
C LEU A 295 -4.91 -12.72 11.64
N THR A 296 -5.89 -13.39 12.24
CA THR A 296 -5.70 -14.77 12.75
C THR A 296 -5.32 -15.72 11.62
N LEU A 297 -5.99 -15.61 10.48
CA LEU A 297 -5.67 -16.40 9.29
C LEU A 297 -4.26 -16.10 8.76
N ALA A 298 -3.88 -14.81 8.74
CA ALA A 298 -2.53 -14.39 8.35
C ALA A 298 -1.47 -14.99 9.26
N VAL A 299 -1.64 -14.88 10.57
CA VAL A 299 -0.71 -15.45 11.57
C VAL A 299 -0.57 -16.96 11.39
N ALA A 300 -1.68 -17.69 11.22
CA ALA A 300 -1.65 -19.13 11.00
C ALA A 300 -0.87 -19.50 9.73
N ALA A 301 -1.09 -18.77 8.62
CA ALA A 301 -0.39 -18.98 7.36
C ALA A 301 1.12 -18.70 7.48
N LEU A 302 1.51 -17.60 8.15
CA LEU A 302 2.91 -17.24 8.36
C LEU A 302 3.62 -18.25 9.27
N LEU A 303 2.98 -18.69 10.36
CA LEU A 303 3.53 -19.73 11.23
C LEU A 303 3.71 -21.04 10.48
N ALA A 304 2.74 -21.45 9.68
CA ALA A 304 2.84 -22.65 8.86
C ALA A 304 4.02 -22.55 7.87
N ALA A 305 4.18 -21.44 7.15
CA ALA A 305 5.29 -21.21 6.23
C ALA A 305 6.64 -21.26 6.94
N ALA A 306 6.76 -20.62 8.10
CA ALA A 306 8.01 -20.56 8.85
C ALA A 306 8.41 -21.92 9.46
N VAL A 307 7.43 -22.69 9.99
CA VAL A 307 7.71 -23.96 10.69
C VAL A 307 8.05 -25.06 9.71
N THR A 308 7.28 -25.22 8.63
CA THR A 308 7.49 -26.32 7.68
C THR A 308 8.69 -26.08 6.77
N GLY A 309 8.93 -24.84 6.36
CA GLY A 309 9.97 -24.49 5.39
C GLY A 309 9.76 -25.16 4.02
N SER A 310 8.58 -25.75 3.75
CA SER A 310 8.26 -26.44 2.50
C SER A 310 7.81 -25.46 1.43
N GLY A 311 8.42 -25.51 0.25
CA GLY A 311 7.98 -24.75 -0.91
C GLY A 311 6.55 -25.11 -1.34
N GLU A 312 6.16 -26.39 -1.22
CA GLU A 312 4.79 -26.83 -1.55
C GLU A 312 3.72 -26.07 -0.77
N LEU A 313 4.00 -25.75 0.50
CA LEU A 313 3.03 -25.01 1.32
C LEU A 313 2.82 -23.57 0.84
N LEU A 314 3.76 -22.99 0.12
CA LEU A 314 3.60 -21.64 -0.42
C LEU A 314 2.43 -21.54 -1.41
N TRP A 315 2.09 -22.64 -2.09
CA TRP A 315 0.88 -22.71 -2.95
C TRP A 315 -0.43 -22.53 -2.19
N ILE A 316 -0.41 -22.67 -0.86
CA ILE A 316 -1.54 -22.41 0.04
C ILE A 316 -1.35 -21.04 0.71
N VAL A 317 -0.16 -20.79 1.25
CA VAL A 317 0.14 -19.58 2.01
C VAL A 317 0.02 -18.32 1.14
N GLY A 318 0.54 -18.33 -0.09
CA GLY A 318 0.46 -17.19 -1.01
C GLY A 318 -0.99 -16.76 -1.27
N PRO A 319 -1.87 -17.65 -1.75
CA PRO A 319 -3.29 -17.35 -1.90
C PRO A 319 -3.99 -16.87 -0.62
N VAL A 320 -3.66 -17.46 0.53
CA VAL A 320 -4.19 -17.03 1.84
C VAL A 320 -3.75 -15.60 2.16
N ILE A 321 -2.48 -15.26 1.96
CA ILE A 321 -1.97 -13.89 2.13
C ILE A 321 -2.64 -12.93 1.13
N GLY A 322 -2.93 -13.39 -0.10
CA GLY A 322 -3.77 -12.66 -1.04
C GLY A 322 -5.13 -12.29 -0.46
N VAL A 323 -5.89 -13.28 0.03
CA VAL A 323 -7.19 -13.03 0.70
C VAL A 323 -7.05 -12.05 1.86
N VAL A 324 -6.02 -12.21 2.68
CA VAL A 324 -5.72 -11.32 3.82
C VAL A 324 -5.50 -9.88 3.35
N LEU A 325 -4.62 -9.67 2.36
CA LEU A 325 -4.32 -8.36 1.82
C LEU A 325 -5.57 -7.67 1.27
N GLY A 326 -6.34 -8.38 0.46
CA GLY A 326 -7.58 -7.85 -0.11
C GLY A 326 -8.60 -7.48 0.96
N SER A 327 -8.85 -8.38 1.91
CA SER A 327 -9.80 -8.15 3.00
C SER A 327 -9.39 -6.95 3.88
N LEU A 328 -8.14 -6.88 4.31
CA LEU A 328 -7.65 -5.74 5.12
C LEU A 328 -7.76 -4.43 4.35
N SER A 329 -7.40 -4.40 3.08
CA SER A 329 -7.46 -3.19 2.24
C SER A 329 -8.89 -2.65 2.10
N ALA A 330 -9.89 -3.53 2.07
CA ALA A 330 -11.30 -3.15 1.98
C ALA A 330 -11.89 -2.72 3.33
N VAL A 331 -11.60 -3.46 4.41
CA VAL A 331 -12.32 -3.35 5.69
C VAL A 331 -11.69 -2.32 6.63
N ASP A 332 -10.39 -2.11 6.54
CA ASP A 332 -9.61 -1.23 7.41
C ASP A 332 -10.14 0.22 7.40
N ARG A 333 -10.37 0.74 6.20
CA ARG A 333 -10.94 2.09 6.01
C ARG A 333 -12.36 2.21 6.54
N VAL A 334 -13.16 1.16 6.39
CA VAL A 334 -14.54 1.12 6.90
C VAL A 334 -14.55 1.17 8.42
N PHE A 335 -13.61 0.47 9.05
CA PHE A 335 -13.48 0.51 10.50
C PHE A 335 -13.05 1.89 11.01
N LEU A 336 -12.07 2.52 10.35
CA LEU A 336 -11.68 3.90 10.69
C LEU A 336 -12.87 4.87 10.59
N LEU A 337 -13.67 4.78 9.51
CA LEU A 337 -14.86 5.63 9.32
C LEU A 337 -15.88 5.51 10.47
N ARG A 338 -15.97 4.36 11.13
CA ARG A 338 -16.84 4.15 12.29
C ARG A 338 -16.28 4.77 13.58
N LEU A 339 -14.96 4.93 13.66
CA LEU A 339 -14.26 5.42 14.85
C LEU A 339 -14.03 6.94 14.86
N VAL A 340 -14.25 7.59 13.71
CA VAL A 340 -13.91 9.02 13.52
C VAL A 340 -15.15 9.85 13.24
N PRO A 341 -15.36 10.96 13.96
CA PRO A 341 -16.45 11.90 13.71
C PRO A 341 -16.37 12.49 12.30
N PRO A 342 -17.52 12.76 11.63
CA PRO A 342 -17.56 13.29 10.26
C PRO A 342 -16.72 14.54 10.04
N GLU A 343 -16.68 15.45 11.03
CA GLU A 343 -16.01 16.74 10.97
C GLU A 343 -14.48 16.64 10.92
N ARG A 344 -13.91 15.49 11.36
CA ARG A 344 -12.47 15.28 11.49
C ARG A 344 -11.93 14.21 10.55
N ARG A 345 -12.77 13.63 9.70
CA ARG A 345 -12.38 12.55 8.79
C ARG A 345 -11.15 12.90 7.95
N GLY A 346 -11.05 14.12 7.44
CA GLY A 346 -9.91 14.53 6.62
C GLY A 346 -8.58 14.45 7.35
N GLU A 347 -8.49 14.94 8.60
CA GLU A 347 -7.28 14.93 9.40
C GLU A 347 -6.88 13.50 9.80
N ASP A 348 -7.87 12.71 10.25
CA ASP A 348 -7.62 11.35 10.74
C ASP A 348 -7.30 10.37 9.60
N PHE A 349 -7.88 10.56 8.40
CA PHE A 349 -7.47 9.84 7.19
C PHE A 349 -6.07 10.25 6.71
N GLY A 350 -5.69 11.52 6.90
CA GLY A 350 -4.32 11.97 6.68
C GLY A 350 -3.32 11.25 7.60
N LEU A 351 -3.66 11.13 8.89
CA LEU A 351 -2.85 10.38 9.85
C LEU A 351 -2.82 8.87 9.52
N TYR A 352 -3.94 8.30 9.10
CA TYR A 352 -4.02 6.90 8.63
C TYR A 352 -3.09 6.64 7.44
N ALA A 353 -3.07 7.52 6.45
CA ALA A 353 -2.17 7.41 5.31
C ALA A 353 -0.69 7.54 5.73
N LEU A 354 -0.39 8.48 6.62
CA LEU A 354 0.96 8.67 7.15
C LEU A 354 1.47 7.45 7.93
N VAL A 355 0.63 6.88 8.81
CA VAL A 355 0.97 5.66 9.54
C VAL A 355 1.26 4.51 8.58
N GLY A 356 0.49 4.38 7.49
CA GLY A 356 0.77 3.39 6.45
C GLY A 356 2.12 3.59 5.77
N LYS A 357 2.51 4.83 5.46
CA LYS A 357 3.82 5.11 4.84
C LYS A 357 4.99 4.94 5.83
N LEU A 358 4.76 5.21 7.11
CA LEU A 358 5.75 4.95 8.17
C LEU A 358 6.00 3.46 8.35
N SER A 359 4.95 2.66 8.41
CA SER A 359 5.06 1.23 8.61
C SER A 359 5.82 0.55 7.46
N THR A 360 5.56 0.92 6.21
CA THR A 360 6.24 0.30 5.06
C THR A 360 7.77 0.44 5.06
N GLY A 361 8.35 1.33 5.86
CA GLY A 361 9.81 1.44 6.05
C GLY A 361 10.34 0.59 7.20
N PHE A 362 9.52 0.32 8.20
CA PHE A 362 9.94 -0.40 9.39
C PHE A 362 10.09 -1.91 9.14
N GLY A 363 9.12 -2.54 8.51
CA GLY A 363 9.13 -3.98 8.23
C GLY A 363 10.30 -4.45 7.39
N PRO A 364 10.52 -3.91 6.19
CA PRO A 364 11.66 -4.27 5.36
C PRO A 364 13.01 -4.08 6.04
N LEU A 365 13.19 -2.99 6.79
CA LEU A 365 14.45 -2.70 7.47
C LEU A 365 14.66 -3.54 8.73
N VAL A 366 13.67 -3.54 9.64
CA VAL A 366 13.85 -4.10 10.99
C VAL A 366 13.38 -5.55 11.06
N LEU A 367 12.13 -5.80 10.61
CA LEU A 367 11.53 -7.12 10.79
C LEU A 367 12.06 -8.16 9.81
N TRP A 368 12.45 -7.74 8.60
CA TRP A 368 13.04 -8.63 7.60
C TRP A 368 14.56 -8.49 7.53
N GLY A 369 15.09 -7.41 6.95
CA GLY A 369 16.52 -7.23 6.68
C GLY A 369 17.38 -7.28 7.94
N GLY A 370 16.95 -6.63 9.02
CA GLY A 370 17.64 -6.68 10.31
C GLY A 370 17.65 -8.09 10.92
N THR A 371 16.52 -8.81 10.83
CA THR A 371 16.45 -10.19 11.31
C THR A 371 17.37 -11.11 10.51
N ILE A 372 17.37 -11.00 9.17
CA ILE A 372 18.27 -11.79 8.30
C ILE A 372 19.72 -11.50 8.67
N LEU A 373 20.09 -10.21 8.77
CA LEU A 373 21.48 -9.82 9.11
C LEU A 373 21.93 -10.42 10.45
N VAL A 374 21.11 -10.27 11.49
CA VAL A 374 21.42 -10.81 12.83
C VAL A 374 21.52 -12.34 12.79
N ALA A 375 20.59 -13.01 12.13
CA ALA A 375 20.55 -14.47 12.08
C ALA A 375 21.73 -15.06 11.26
N THR A 376 22.13 -14.41 10.16
CA THR A 376 23.26 -14.87 9.35
C THR A 376 24.61 -14.52 9.97
N GLU A 377 24.83 -13.26 10.39
CA GLU A 377 26.13 -12.77 10.84
C GLU A 377 26.46 -13.17 12.29
N LEU A 378 25.45 -13.15 13.20
CA LEU A 378 25.70 -13.48 14.61
C LEU A 378 25.41 -14.95 14.95
N ALA A 379 24.39 -15.57 14.32
CA ALA A 379 24.05 -16.96 14.59
C ALA A 379 24.58 -17.95 13.55
N GLY A 380 25.20 -17.49 12.47
CA GLY A 380 25.76 -18.35 11.42
C GLY A 380 24.73 -19.20 10.66
N LEU A 381 23.47 -18.76 10.65
CA LEU A 381 22.40 -19.50 9.99
C LEU A 381 22.43 -19.34 8.46
N SER A 382 21.87 -20.32 7.76
CA SER A 382 21.65 -20.19 6.34
C SER A 382 20.69 -19.03 6.03
N LYS A 383 20.78 -18.44 4.82
CA LYS A 383 19.82 -17.42 4.38
C LYS A 383 18.37 -17.91 4.43
N PHE A 384 18.16 -19.20 4.16
CA PHE A 384 16.83 -19.81 4.23
C PHE A 384 16.29 -19.87 5.66
N ASP A 385 17.08 -20.39 6.61
CA ASP A 385 16.66 -20.47 8.02
C ASP A 385 16.47 -19.07 8.62
N ALA A 386 17.34 -18.12 8.28
CA ALA A 386 17.19 -16.72 8.66
C ALA A 386 15.87 -16.12 8.12
N SER A 387 15.47 -16.47 6.89
CA SER A 387 14.20 -16.05 6.30
C SER A 387 12.99 -16.62 7.05
N ARG A 388 13.07 -17.87 7.50
CA ARG A 388 12.04 -18.50 8.35
C ARG A 388 11.87 -17.75 9.67
N ILE A 389 12.98 -17.33 10.29
CA ILE A 389 12.94 -16.49 11.51
C ILE A 389 12.33 -15.14 11.20
N ALA A 390 12.68 -14.50 10.08
CA ALA A 390 12.06 -13.23 9.68
C ALA A 390 10.55 -13.35 9.49
N VAL A 391 10.06 -14.44 8.89
CA VAL A 391 8.61 -14.72 8.79
C VAL A 391 7.97 -14.90 10.16
N LEU A 392 8.64 -15.54 11.13
CA LEU A 392 8.16 -15.63 12.52
C LEU A 392 8.08 -14.25 13.20
N VAL A 393 9.07 -13.38 12.97
CA VAL A 393 9.07 -12.00 13.48
C VAL A 393 7.90 -11.20 12.89
N LEU A 394 7.63 -11.35 11.59
CA LEU A 394 6.47 -10.74 10.92
C LEU A 394 5.15 -11.30 11.48
N ALA A 395 5.06 -12.61 11.73
CA ALA A 395 3.91 -13.20 12.40
C ALA A 395 3.71 -12.60 13.81
N GLY A 396 4.79 -12.41 14.57
CA GLY A 396 4.79 -11.73 15.88
C GLY A 396 4.27 -10.29 15.80
N ALA A 397 4.68 -9.53 14.78
CA ALA A 397 4.17 -8.17 14.54
C ALA A 397 2.65 -8.19 14.22
N ALA A 398 2.20 -9.15 13.40
CA ALA A 398 0.77 -9.31 13.12
C ALA A 398 -0.03 -9.68 14.40
N VAL A 399 0.51 -10.56 15.25
CA VAL A 399 -0.07 -10.89 16.57
C VAL A 399 -0.13 -9.65 17.46
N LEU A 400 0.93 -8.84 17.50
CA LEU A 400 0.93 -7.60 18.29
C LEU A 400 -0.17 -6.64 17.79
N GLY A 401 -0.31 -6.47 16.49
CA GLY A 401 -1.41 -5.71 15.88
C GLY A 401 -2.79 -6.24 16.29
N LEU A 402 -2.97 -7.57 16.25
CA LEU A 402 -4.19 -8.24 16.66
C LEU A 402 -4.51 -7.99 18.17
N LEU A 403 -3.52 -8.11 19.05
CA LEU A 403 -3.68 -7.89 20.49
C LEU A 403 -4.04 -6.43 20.80
N ILE A 404 -3.42 -5.47 20.10
CA ILE A 404 -3.73 -4.03 20.23
C ILE A 404 -5.17 -3.75 19.78
N LEU A 405 -5.63 -4.42 18.72
CA LEU A 405 -6.96 -4.22 18.15
C LEU A 405 -8.08 -4.86 19.01
N ARG A 406 -7.78 -5.97 19.68
CA ARG A 406 -8.77 -6.80 20.41
C ARG A 406 -9.70 -6.02 21.36
N PRO A 407 -9.22 -5.05 22.19
CA PRO A 407 -10.06 -4.35 23.16
C PRO A 407 -10.94 -3.25 22.55
N LEU A 408 -10.79 -2.89 21.26
CA LEU A 408 -11.71 -1.93 20.61
C LEU A 408 -13.11 -2.53 20.52
N SER A 409 -14.15 -1.68 20.53
CA SER A 409 -15.54 -2.09 20.26
C SER A 409 -15.96 -1.69 18.84
N ASP A 410 -16.89 -2.43 18.23
CA ASP A 410 -17.49 -2.06 16.93
C ASP A 410 -18.46 -0.86 17.06
N ASP A 411 -18.96 -0.58 18.27
CA ASP A 411 -20.13 0.31 18.53
C ASP A 411 -19.75 1.70 19.08
N THR A 412 -18.53 2.17 18.92
CA THR A 412 -17.99 3.32 19.64
C THR A 412 -18.58 4.69 19.27
N LEU A 413 -19.43 4.83 18.25
CA LEU A 413 -20.08 6.09 17.91
C LEU A 413 -21.60 6.13 18.18
N HIS A 414 -22.22 5.05 18.69
CA HIS A 414 -23.65 5.01 19.00
C HIS A 414 -23.98 4.87 20.50
N GLY A 415 -22.99 4.84 21.37
CA GLY A 415 -23.14 4.86 22.81
C GLY A 415 -22.81 6.24 23.35
N ASP A 416 -23.80 7.07 23.56
CA ASP A 416 -23.93 8.28 24.39
C ASP A 416 -24.58 9.44 23.62
N ALA A 417 -25.75 9.16 23.00
CA ALA A 417 -26.77 10.20 23.03
C ALA A 417 -27.40 10.13 24.44
N PRO A 418 -27.28 11.16 25.29
CA PRO A 418 -28.04 11.19 26.54
C PRO A 418 -29.53 11.06 26.14
N ALA A 419 -30.20 10.09 26.79
CA ALA A 419 -31.64 9.94 26.66
C ALA A 419 -32.23 11.35 26.90
N ALA A 420 -32.86 11.90 25.88
CA ALA A 420 -33.63 13.12 26.04
C ALA A 420 -34.63 12.83 27.15
N GLU A 421 -34.44 13.46 28.30
CA GLU A 421 -35.41 13.47 29.39
C GLU A 421 -36.76 13.81 28.78
N ALA A 422 -37.65 12.82 28.84
CA ALA A 422 -39.06 13.01 28.60
C ALA A 422 -39.54 14.04 29.65
N VAL A 423 -39.64 15.28 29.25
CA VAL A 423 -40.39 16.29 30.02
C VAL A 423 -41.86 16.01 29.76
N THR A 424 -42.47 15.45 30.76
CA THR A 424 -43.94 15.39 30.95
C THR A 424 -44.53 16.78 31.05
#